data_04d7f4fffad0d2aae4516a1f578fe3bb
#
_entry.id   04d7f4fffad0d2aae4516a1f578fe3bb
#
_cell.length_a   1.000
_cell.length_b   1.000
_cell.length_c   1.000
_cell.angle_alpha   90.00
_cell.angle_beta   90.00
_cell.angle_gamma   90.00
#
_symmetry.space_group_name_H-M   'P 1'
#
loop_
_entity.id
_entity.type
_entity.pdbx_description
1 polymer ?
#
loop_
_entity_poly.entity_id
_entity_poly.type
_entity_poly.pdbx_seq_one_letter_code
_entity_poly.pdbx_strand_id
1 'polypeptide(L)'
;MKSIQRSATLHAAACCVLLLSVVTSLWSGVAFGAAPQVRTQGPGFYRIMLGGFEVTALLDGTHPFPIDTVIEDVPKAEIARDLDRDFLQAPVQGSINAFLINTGSKLILVDSGAGVLYGDCCGKLLANLRAAGYRPGQIDEVLLTHLHKDHVGGIATSGAMAFPHAVVRVSQTEADYWLNPANKSKAPAFLSTFFDAASASVAPYIAAGRFKPFQSDVELDPGIRAVALDGHTPGHTGYLVQSGAHRLLVWGDIVHVAAIQLQNPTASVEYDTDAAAAQRSRRSALELAARERYLIGAAHIAFPGLGHIRQNGNTYDWAPVNYEAAPAQ
;
A
#
# COMPACT_ATOMS: atom_id res chain seq x y z
N MET A 1 98.28 19.13 -1.11
CA MET A 1 97.11 19.23 -0.19
C MET A 1 96.04 20.11 -0.79
N LYS A 2 95.30 19.68 -1.79
CA LYS A 2 94.11 20.37 -2.36
C LYS A 2 93.28 19.35 -3.20
N SER A 3 92.64 18.36 -2.59
CA SER A 3 91.69 17.48 -3.35
C SER A 3 90.64 16.77 -2.51
N ILE A 4 90.38 17.18 -1.26
CA ILE A 4 89.40 16.45 -0.40
C ILE A 4 88.16 17.28 -0.06
N GLN A 5 88.08 18.56 -0.45
CA GLN A 5 86.95 19.41 -0.03
C GLN A 5 85.80 19.57 -1.08
N ARG A 6 85.86 18.93 -2.26
CA ARG A 6 84.81 19.06 -3.29
C ARG A 6 83.82 17.90 -3.31
N SER A 7 84.04 16.81 -2.58
CA SER A 7 83.15 15.62 -2.63
C SER A 7 81.98 15.64 -1.60
N ALA A 8 82.11 16.39 -0.52
CA ALA A 8 81.14 16.42 0.58
C ALA A 8 79.88 17.30 0.27
N THR A 9 80.05 18.32 -0.56
CA THR A 9 78.93 19.24 -0.89
C THR A 9 77.96 18.70 -1.93
N LEU A 10 78.39 17.78 -2.79
CA LEU A 10 77.46 17.18 -3.80
C LEU A 10 76.55 16.11 -3.19
N HIS A 11 76.94 15.42 -2.14
CA HIS A 11 76.15 14.42 -1.49
C HIS A 11 75.00 14.98 -0.61
N ALA A 12 75.23 16.15 -0.02
CA ALA A 12 74.25 16.86 0.79
C ALA A 12 73.09 17.42 -0.06
N ALA A 13 73.41 17.93 -1.27
CA ALA A 13 72.38 18.46 -2.19
C ALA A 13 71.51 17.36 -2.81
N ALA A 14 72.09 16.17 -3.07
CA ALA A 14 71.30 15.03 -3.61
C ALA A 14 70.33 14.43 -2.58
N CYS A 15 70.71 14.38 -1.29
CA CYS A 15 69.82 13.92 -0.23
C CYS A 15 68.63 14.87 0.04
N CYS A 16 68.84 16.19 -0.05
CA CYS A 16 67.78 17.17 0.17
C CYS A 16 66.74 17.15 -0.99
N VAL A 17 67.16 16.94 -2.22
CA VAL A 17 66.23 16.86 -3.38
C VAL A 17 65.42 15.57 -3.34
N LEU A 18 65.97 14.43 -2.90
CA LEU A 18 65.26 13.19 -2.73
C LEU A 18 64.25 13.23 -1.56
N LEU A 19 64.56 13.92 -0.47
CA LEU A 19 63.64 14.09 0.66
C LEU A 19 62.48 15.03 0.32
N LEU A 20 62.71 16.07 -0.49
CA LEU A 20 61.59 16.94 -0.95
C LEU A 20 60.65 16.25 -1.93
N SER A 21 61.14 15.35 -2.80
CA SER A 21 60.31 14.59 -3.73
C SER A 21 59.50 13.48 -3.07
N VAL A 22 59.92 12.94 -1.94
CA VAL A 22 59.14 11.96 -1.18
C VAL A 22 58.06 12.63 -0.32
N VAL A 23 58.26 13.85 0.16
CA VAL A 23 57.21 14.57 0.93
C VAL A 23 56.10 15.13 0.07
N THR A 24 56.39 15.47 -1.21
CA THR A 24 55.33 15.92 -2.15
C THR A 24 54.47 14.76 -2.71
N SER A 25 54.97 13.53 -2.65
CA SER A 25 54.21 12.34 -3.13
C SER A 25 53.21 11.80 -2.10
N LEU A 26 53.23 12.25 -0.85
CA LEU A 26 52.31 11.81 0.22
C LEU A 26 51.07 12.68 0.40
N TRP A 27 50.97 13.77 -0.35
CA TRP A 27 49.72 14.52 -0.48
C TRP A 27 48.96 14.11 -1.75
N SER A 28 48.83 12.80 -1.96
CA SER A 28 47.72 12.30 -2.79
C SER A 28 46.45 12.68 -2.08
N GLY A 29 45.86 13.80 -2.46
CA GLY A 29 44.60 14.24 -1.88
C GLY A 29 43.61 13.07 -1.88
N VAL A 30 43.09 12.74 -0.72
CA VAL A 30 41.93 11.86 -0.61
C VAL A 30 40.85 12.56 -1.41
N ALA A 31 40.71 12.15 -2.66
CA ALA A 31 39.55 12.55 -3.47
C ALA A 31 38.32 11.99 -2.71
N PHE A 32 37.64 12.84 -1.97
CA PHE A 32 36.32 12.54 -1.46
C PHE A 32 35.44 12.31 -2.71
N GLY A 33 35.30 11.07 -3.13
CA GLY A 33 34.34 10.71 -4.14
C GLY A 33 32.94 11.17 -3.67
N ALA A 34 32.06 11.51 -4.62
CA ALA A 34 30.68 11.81 -4.29
C ALA A 34 30.08 10.68 -3.45
N ALA A 35 29.26 11.02 -2.46
CA ALA A 35 28.58 10.03 -1.64
C ALA A 35 27.80 9.05 -2.53
N PRO A 36 27.83 7.75 -2.25
CA PRO A 36 27.02 6.78 -2.98
C PRO A 36 25.53 7.16 -2.96
N GLN A 37 24.82 6.94 -4.06
CA GLN A 37 23.39 7.14 -4.11
C GLN A 37 22.70 6.16 -3.16
N VAL A 38 21.81 6.64 -2.31
CA VAL A 38 20.91 5.84 -1.49
C VAL A 38 19.69 5.53 -2.34
N ARG A 39 19.48 4.24 -2.68
CA ARG A 39 18.42 3.78 -3.59
C ARG A 39 17.27 3.10 -2.83
N THR A 40 17.08 3.41 -1.56
CA THR A 40 15.99 2.89 -0.72
C THR A 40 15.09 4.02 -0.29
N GLN A 41 13.80 3.75 -0.20
CA GLN A 41 12.81 4.67 0.38
C GLN A 41 12.84 4.60 1.89
N GLY A 42 12.35 5.64 2.55
CA GLY A 42 12.03 5.62 3.98
C GLY A 42 10.92 4.60 4.30
N PRO A 43 10.65 4.34 5.60
CA PRO A 43 9.55 3.47 5.99
C PRO A 43 8.21 3.94 5.42
N GLY A 44 7.42 3.01 4.88
CA GLY A 44 6.14 3.27 4.25
C GLY A 44 5.00 3.32 5.27
N PHE A 45 5.00 4.31 6.15
CA PHE A 45 3.84 4.60 7.00
C PHE A 45 3.58 6.11 7.09
N TYR A 46 2.32 6.46 7.23
CA TYR A 46 1.88 7.84 7.46
C TYR A 46 0.72 7.84 8.46
N ARG A 47 0.74 8.77 9.41
CA ARG A 47 -0.19 8.79 10.55
C ARG A 47 -0.95 10.08 10.62
N ILE A 48 -2.25 9.97 10.95
CA ILE A 48 -3.15 11.09 11.22
C ILE A 48 -4.00 10.79 12.45
N MET A 49 -4.59 11.82 13.03
CA MET A 49 -5.67 11.67 14.00
C MET A 49 -7.03 11.83 13.32
N LEU A 50 -7.96 10.94 13.62
CA LEU A 50 -9.36 10.99 13.22
C LEU A 50 -10.21 11.16 14.48
N GLY A 51 -10.37 12.39 14.94
CA GLY A 51 -10.94 12.64 16.26
C GLY A 51 -10.07 12.00 17.36
N GLY A 52 -10.64 11.09 18.16
CA GLY A 52 -9.90 10.35 19.18
C GLY A 52 -9.20 9.08 18.68
N PHE A 53 -9.34 8.72 17.41
CA PHE A 53 -8.69 7.53 16.84
C PHE A 53 -7.41 7.92 16.11
N GLU A 54 -6.37 7.10 16.24
CA GLU A 54 -5.17 7.20 15.43
C GLU A 54 -5.32 6.30 14.19
N VAL A 55 -5.10 6.85 13.00
CA VAL A 55 -5.10 6.10 11.74
C VAL A 55 -3.72 6.14 11.13
N THR A 56 -3.15 4.98 10.86
CA THR A 56 -1.84 4.84 10.21
C THR A 56 -2.01 4.11 8.88
N ALA A 57 -1.76 4.79 7.77
CA ALA A 57 -1.60 4.15 6.48
C ALA A 57 -0.28 3.36 6.45
N LEU A 58 -0.32 2.13 5.97
CA LEU A 58 0.81 1.22 5.86
C LEU A 58 0.96 0.76 4.41
N LEU A 59 2.11 0.99 3.81
CA LEU A 59 2.42 0.53 2.47
C LEU A 59 2.94 -0.91 2.52
N ASP A 60 2.31 -1.84 1.80
CA ASP A 60 2.87 -3.18 1.59
C ASP A 60 3.89 -3.20 0.45
N GLY A 61 3.65 -2.42 -0.59
CA GLY A 61 4.52 -2.27 -1.73
C GLY A 61 3.87 -1.51 -2.86
N THR A 62 4.54 -1.51 -4.03
CA THR A 62 3.97 -0.98 -5.27
C THR A 62 4.06 -2.02 -6.37
N HIS A 63 2.97 -2.19 -7.12
CA HIS A 63 2.87 -3.17 -8.19
C HIS A 63 2.62 -2.45 -9.53
N PRO A 64 3.27 -2.86 -10.63
CA PRO A 64 2.99 -2.30 -11.96
C PRO A 64 1.66 -2.85 -12.49
N PHE A 65 0.59 -2.05 -12.42
CA PHE A 65 -0.71 -2.40 -12.99
C PHE A 65 -0.72 -2.14 -14.50
N PRO A 66 -1.00 -3.15 -15.34
CA PRO A 66 -1.09 -3.01 -16.81
C PRO A 66 -2.44 -2.39 -17.19
N ILE A 67 -2.67 -1.16 -16.77
CA ILE A 67 -3.98 -0.51 -16.74
C ILE A 67 -4.58 -0.31 -18.15
N ASP A 68 -3.74 -0.21 -19.15
CA ASP A 68 -4.12 -0.13 -20.57
C ASP A 68 -4.69 -1.45 -21.12
N THR A 69 -4.57 -2.54 -20.37
CA THR A 69 -5.10 -3.86 -20.75
C THR A 69 -6.24 -4.33 -19.84
N VAL A 70 -6.21 -3.97 -18.55
CA VAL A 70 -7.18 -4.45 -17.57
C VAL A 70 -8.39 -3.53 -17.39
N ILE A 71 -8.31 -2.26 -17.78
CA ILE A 71 -9.49 -1.38 -17.81
C ILE A 71 -10.37 -1.75 -18.99
N GLU A 72 -11.65 -1.94 -18.68
CA GLU A 72 -12.73 -2.19 -19.64
C GLU A 72 -13.64 -0.97 -19.75
N ASP A 73 -14.48 -0.96 -20.79
CA ASP A 73 -15.50 0.07 -21.04
C ASP A 73 -14.96 1.49 -21.30
N VAL A 74 -13.65 1.64 -21.49
CA VAL A 74 -12.99 2.91 -21.83
C VAL A 74 -12.10 2.74 -23.06
N PRO A 75 -12.23 3.60 -24.10
CA PRO A 75 -11.36 3.54 -25.27
C PRO A 75 -9.88 3.72 -24.89
N LYS A 76 -8.99 2.91 -25.48
CA LYS A 76 -7.53 2.97 -25.17
C LYS A 76 -6.92 4.36 -25.35
N ALA A 77 -7.38 5.12 -26.36
CA ALA A 77 -6.94 6.49 -26.58
C ALA A 77 -7.37 7.44 -25.46
N GLU A 78 -8.48 7.15 -24.80
CA GLU A 78 -8.97 7.90 -23.65
C GLU A 78 -8.17 7.53 -22.39
N ILE A 79 -7.89 6.25 -22.16
CA ILE A 79 -7.00 5.78 -21.10
C ILE A 79 -5.62 6.48 -21.23
N ALA A 80 -5.02 6.48 -22.43
CA ALA A 80 -3.73 7.11 -22.65
C ALA A 80 -3.76 8.62 -22.36
N ARG A 81 -4.81 9.33 -22.80
CA ARG A 81 -4.99 10.76 -22.54
C ARG A 81 -5.15 11.06 -21.05
N ASP A 82 -5.94 10.25 -20.34
CA ASP A 82 -6.20 10.45 -18.91
C ASP A 82 -4.97 10.15 -18.07
N LEU A 83 -4.15 9.17 -18.46
CA LEU A 83 -2.85 8.93 -17.84
C LEU A 83 -1.88 10.09 -18.11
N ASP A 84 -1.78 10.56 -19.37
CA ASP A 84 -0.88 11.67 -19.75
C ASP A 84 -1.21 12.97 -19.01
N ARG A 85 -2.50 13.26 -18.80
CA ARG A 85 -2.95 14.42 -18.01
C ARG A 85 -2.36 14.41 -16.58
N ASP A 86 -2.23 13.24 -15.99
CA ASP A 86 -1.71 13.05 -14.63
C ASP A 86 -0.22 12.64 -14.62
N PHE A 87 0.48 12.82 -15.77
CA PHE A 87 1.90 12.47 -15.97
C PHE A 87 2.21 10.99 -15.68
N LEU A 88 1.26 10.11 -15.95
CA LEU A 88 1.40 8.67 -15.78
C LEU A 88 1.55 7.95 -17.11
N GLN A 89 2.10 6.74 -17.08
CA GLN A 89 2.21 5.84 -18.22
C GLN A 89 1.90 4.41 -17.78
N ALA A 90 1.33 3.60 -18.68
CA ALA A 90 1.15 2.17 -18.43
C ALA A 90 2.50 1.40 -18.55
N PRO A 91 2.79 0.43 -17.67
CA PRO A 91 2.02 0.09 -16.50
C PRO A 91 2.14 1.14 -15.39
N VAL A 92 1.03 1.45 -14.72
CA VAL A 92 1.00 2.41 -13.60
C VAL A 92 1.52 1.73 -12.33
N GLN A 93 2.42 2.39 -11.60
CA GLN A 93 2.84 1.93 -10.28
C GLN A 93 1.73 2.21 -9.27
N GLY A 94 0.89 1.20 -9.00
CA GLY A 94 -0.15 1.28 -7.99
C GLY A 94 0.39 0.92 -6.61
N SER A 95 -0.02 1.66 -5.60
CA SER A 95 0.26 1.32 -4.20
C SER A 95 -0.60 0.14 -3.75
N ILE A 96 -0.12 -0.60 -2.77
CA ILE A 96 -0.90 -1.55 -2.00
C ILE A 96 -0.89 -1.06 -0.55
N ASN A 97 -1.95 -0.34 -0.18
CA ASN A 97 -2.08 0.31 1.11
C ASN A 97 -3.02 -0.49 2.02
N ALA A 98 -2.66 -0.57 3.29
CA ALA A 98 -3.52 -1.03 4.38
C ALA A 98 -3.63 0.07 5.44
N PHE A 99 -4.64 -0.01 6.30
CA PHE A 99 -4.91 1.03 7.28
C PHE A 99 -5.03 0.45 8.68
N LEU A 100 -4.16 0.90 9.58
CA LEU A 100 -4.18 0.53 10.98
C LEU A 100 -4.95 1.58 11.77
N ILE A 101 -5.93 1.16 12.55
CA ILE A 101 -6.79 2.02 13.35
C ILE A 101 -6.58 1.67 14.82
N ASN A 102 -6.05 2.61 15.58
CA ASN A 102 -5.96 2.51 17.03
C ASN A 102 -7.10 3.31 17.65
N THR A 103 -8.08 2.62 18.21
CA THR A 103 -9.23 3.24 18.86
C THR A 103 -8.98 3.63 20.32
N GLY A 104 -7.77 3.35 20.84
CA GLY A 104 -7.43 3.45 22.26
C GLY A 104 -7.78 2.20 23.07
N SER A 105 -8.73 1.39 22.59
CA SER A 105 -9.13 0.12 23.21
C SER A 105 -8.80 -1.11 22.38
N LYS A 106 -8.73 -0.96 21.05
CA LYS A 106 -8.38 -2.00 20.08
C LYS A 106 -7.44 -1.47 19.01
N LEU A 107 -6.63 -2.37 18.48
CA LEU A 107 -5.78 -2.15 17.32
C LEU A 107 -6.31 -2.99 16.16
N ILE A 108 -6.91 -2.32 15.17
CA ILE A 108 -7.64 -2.92 14.05
C ILE A 108 -6.88 -2.63 12.76
N LEU A 109 -6.56 -3.67 12.00
CA LEU A 109 -5.92 -3.54 10.69
C LEU A 109 -6.96 -3.80 9.61
N VAL A 110 -7.11 -2.86 8.68
CA VAL A 110 -7.93 -3.03 7.46
C VAL A 110 -7.01 -3.39 6.31
N ASP A 111 -7.21 -4.58 5.76
CA ASP A 111 -6.36 -5.28 4.80
C ASP A 111 -4.93 -5.56 5.29
N SER A 112 -4.20 -6.38 4.55
CA SER A 112 -2.88 -6.84 4.99
C SER A 112 -1.80 -6.81 3.91
N GLY A 113 -2.14 -6.31 2.72
CA GLY A 113 -1.23 -6.35 1.58
C GLY A 113 -1.13 -7.71 0.90
N ALA A 114 -0.26 -7.80 -0.10
CA ALA A 114 -0.01 -9.01 -0.86
C ALA A 114 0.94 -10.00 -0.13
N GLY A 115 1.69 -9.50 0.84
CA GLY A 115 2.74 -10.30 1.44
C GLY A 115 3.72 -10.81 0.39
N VAL A 116 3.95 -12.12 0.37
CA VAL A 116 4.87 -12.76 -0.60
C VAL A 116 4.20 -13.13 -1.94
N LEU A 117 2.88 -12.94 -2.07
CA LEU A 117 2.10 -13.43 -3.22
C LEU A 117 2.39 -12.68 -4.52
N TYR A 118 2.92 -11.46 -4.44
CA TYR A 118 3.35 -10.65 -5.60
C TYR A 118 4.88 -10.54 -5.71
N GLY A 119 5.64 -11.40 -5.00
CA GLY A 119 7.10 -11.43 -5.04
C GLY A 119 7.74 -10.20 -4.39
N ASP A 120 8.89 -9.78 -4.94
CA ASP A 120 9.78 -8.79 -4.28
C ASP A 120 9.21 -7.35 -4.23
N CYS A 121 8.17 -7.05 -5.00
CA CYS A 121 7.56 -5.72 -4.99
C CYS A 121 6.86 -5.37 -3.68
N CYS A 122 6.43 -6.38 -2.95
CA CYS A 122 5.48 -6.29 -1.86
C CYS A 122 6.01 -6.97 -0.58
N GLY A 123 5.14 -7.20 0.43
CA GLY A 123 5.49 -7.86 1.68
C GLY A 123 6.20 -6.97 2.70
N LYS A 124 6.10 -5.64 2.53
CA LYS A 124 6.76 -4.66 3.41
C LYS A 124 5.87 -4.22 4.59
N LEU A 125 4.59 -4.62 4.60
CA LEU A 125 3.62 -4.19 5.61
C LEU A 125 4.09 -4.47 7.03
N LEU A 126 4.59 -5.68 7.33
CA LEU A 126 5.07 -6.03 8.67
C LEU A 126 6.29 -5.21 9.10
N ALA A 127 7.18 -4.85 8.17
CA ALA A 127 8.32 -3.99 8.45
C ALA A 127 7.87 -2.56 8.73
N ASN A 128 6.92 -2.05 7.93
CA ASN A 128 6.37 -0.71 8.07
C ASN A 128 5.50 -0.58 9.34
N LEU A 129 4.76 -1.63 9.71
CA LEU A 129 4.05 -1.71 11.00
C LEU A 129 5.01 -1.56 12.18
N ARG A 130 6.17 -2.26 12.15
CA ARG A 130 7.19 -2.13 13.20
C ARG A 130 7.82 -0.74 13.22
N ALA A 131 8.11 -0.18 12.05
CA ALA A 131 8.64 1.17 11.93
C ALA A 131 7.64 2.23 12.45
N ALA A 132 6.33 1.97 12.31
CA ALA A 132 5.26 2.78 12.87
C ALA A 132 5.11 2.63 14.40
N GLY A 133 5.88 1.73 15.04
CA GLY A 133 5.89 1.54 16.50
C GLY A 133 4.99 0.42 17.01
N TYR A 134 4.37 -0.36 16.12
CA TYR A 134 3.48 -1.46 16.49
C TYR A 134 4.10 -2.82 16.17
N ARG A 135 3.61 -3.87 16.82
CA ARG A 135 4.03 -5.25 16.58
C ARG A 135 2.84 -6.09 16.13
N PRO A 136 3.05 -7.09 15.25
CA PRO A 136 1.98 -7.95 14.76
C PRO A 136 1.15 -8.63 15.86
N GLY A 137 1.77 -8.99 16.99
CA GLY A 137 1.07 -9.58 18.12
C GLY A 137 0.19 -8.62 18.93
N GLN A 138 0.17 -7.32 18.58
CA GLN A 138 -0.71 -6.34 19.21
C GLN A 138 -2.02 -6.14 18.43
N ILE A 139 -2.10 -6.66 17.18
CA ILE A 139 -3.31 -6.54 16.37
C ILE A 139 -4.40 -7.42 16.96
N ASP A 140 -5.54 -6.81 17.30
CA ASP A 140 -6.71 -7.47 17.85
C ASP A 140 -7.61 -8.03 16.75
N GLU A 141 -7.78 -7.28 15.66
CA GLU A 141 -8.61 -7.68 14.52
C GLU A 141 -7.95 -7.31 13.19
N VAL A 142 -8.14 -8.17 12.19
CA VAL A 142 -7.89 -7.85 10.78
C VAL A 142 -9.22 -7.89 10.06
N LEU A 143 -9.61 -6.77 9.49
CA LEU A 143 -10.82 -6.60 8.70
C LEU A 143 -10.42 -6.61 7.22
N LEU A 144 -10.83 -7.62 6.46
CA LEU A 144 -10.51 -7.71 5.04
C LEU A 144 -11.64 -7.11 4.23
N THR A 145 -11.28 -6.21 3.30
CA THR A 145 -12.26 -5.65 2.36
C THR A 145 -12.78 -6.72 1.42
N HIS A 146 -11.89 -7.59 0.97
CA HIS A 146 -12.16 -8.75 0.15
C HIS A 146 -10.98 -9.74 0.15
N LEU A 147 -11.09 -10.86 -0.57
CA LEU A 147 -10.11 -11.95 -0.51
C LEU A 147 -9.17 -12.02 -1.73
N HIS A 148 -8.94 -10.91 -2.45
CA HIS A 148 -7.88 -10.85 -3.45
C HIS A 148 -6.49 -10.89 -2.80
N LYS A 149 -5.49 -11.32 -3.57
CA LYS A 149 -4.13 -11.62 -3.11
C LYS A 149 -3.45 -10.45 -2.39
N ASP A 150 -3.69 -9.24 -2.87
CA ASP A 150 -3.07 -8.03 -2.37
C ASP A 150 -3.78 -7.39 -1.16
N HIS A 151 -4.86 -8.03 -0.70
CA HIS A 151 -5.57 -7.66 0.52
C HIS A 151 -5.42 -8.72 1.60
N VAL A 152 -5.50 -10.01 1.21
CA VAL A 152 -5.44 -11.14 2.15
C VAL A 152 -4.04 -11.72 2.33
N GLY A 153 -3.11 -11.48 1.39
CA GLY A 153 -1.83 -12.21 1.32
C GLY A 153 -0.92 -12.02 2.52
N GLY A 154 -1.00 -10.85 3.16
CA GLY A 154 -0.15 -10.53 4.31
C GLY A 154 -0.60 -11.13 5.65
N ILE A 155 -1.83 -11.73 5.76
CA ILE A 155 -2.26 -12.34 7.03
C ILE A 155 -1.53 -13.63 7.36
N ALA A 156 -0.95 -14.30 6.37
CA ALA A 156 -0.21 -15.54 6.58
C ALA A 156 1.17 -15.51 5.90
N THR A 157 2.17 -16.01 6.58
CA THR A 157 3.53 -16.15 6.04
C THR A 157 3.95 -17.60 6.19
N SER A 158 4.26 -18.26 5.08
CA SER A 158 4.68 -19.67 5.06
C SER A 158 3.74 -20.61 5.85
N GLY A 159 2.42 -20.37 5.76
CA GLY A 159 1.41 -21.16 6.44
C GLY A 159 1.22 -20.84 7.93
N ALA A 160 1.90 -19.83 8.48
CA ALA A 160 1.73 -19.37 9.86
C ALA A 160 0.98 -18.03 9.91
N MET A 161 0.21 -17.80 10.97
CA MET A 161 -0.48 -16.53 11.21
C MET A 161 0.53 -15.39 11.38
N ALA A 162 0.47 -14.36 10.54
CA ALA A 162 1.28 -13.15 10.69
C ALA A 162 0.85 -12.32 11.91
N PHE A 163 -0.44 -12.37 12.25
CA PHE A 163 -1.04 -11.68 13.40
C PHE A 163 -1.63 -12.71 14.39
N PRO A 164 -0.80 -13.29 15.27
CA PRO A 164 -1.13 -14.52 16.01
C PRO A 164 -2.29 -14.37 17.01
N HIS A 165 -2.60 -13.14 17.41
CA HIS A 165 -3.69 -12.87 18.36
C HIS A 165 -4.95 -12.31 17.69
N ALA A 166 -4.86 -11.90 16.43
CA ALA A 166 -5.95 -11.27 15.72
C ALA A 166 -7.10 -12.23 15.39
N VAL A 167 -8.32 -11.71 15.45
CA VAL A 167 -9.48 -12.29 14.77
C VAL A 167 -9.52 -11.73 13.36
N VAL A 168 -9.55 -12.60 12.34
CA VAL A 168 -9.69 -12.20 10.94
C VAL A 168 -11.18 -12.23 10.57
N ARG A 169 -11.68 -11.13 10.02
CA ARG A 169 -13.07 -10.97 9.64
C ARG A 169 -13.20 -10.51 8.20
N VAL A 170 -14.21 -11.00 7.54
CA VAL A 170 -14.59 -10.64 6.16
C VAL A 170 -16.10 -10.84 6.01
N SER A 171 -16.71 -10.26 5.00
CA SER A 171 -18.13 -10.54 4.69
C SER A 171 -18.35 -12.03 4.50
N GLN A 172 -19.49 -12.54 5.01
CA GLN A 172 -19.88 -13.94 4.82
C GLN A 172 -20.00 -14.27 3.34
N THR A 173 -20.58 -13.36 2.55
CA THR A 173 -20.71 -13.52 1.09
C THR A 173 -19.35 -13.70 0.42
N GLU A 174 -18.35 -12.94 0.85
CA GLU A 174 -16.97 -13.03 0.36
C GLU A 174 -16.33 -14.38 0.71
N ALA A 175 -16.48 -14.80 1.95
CA ALA A 175 -16.00 -16.11 2.41
C ALA A 175 -16.67 -17.26 1.65
N ASP A 176 -18.00 -17.22 1.49
CA ASP A 176 -18.77 -18.24 0.78
C ASP A 176 -18.40 -18.34 -0.71
N TYR A 177 -18.00 -17.23 -1.32
CA TYR A 177 -17.57 -17.23 -2.71
C TYR A 177 -16.15 -17.77 -2.87
N TRP A 178 -15.16 -17.17 -2.22
CA TRP A 178 -13.74 -17.46 -2.46
C TRP A 178 -13.23 -18.75 -1.82
N LEU A 179 -13.89 -19.23 -0.77
CA LEU A 179 -13.49 -20.48 -0.10
C LEU A 179 -14.26 -21.71 -0.63
N ASN A 180 -15.12 -21.53 -1.64
CA ASN A 180 -15.89 -22.62 -2.23
C ASN A 180 -15.21 -23.16 -3.49
N PRO A 181 -14.75 -24.44 -3.49
CA PRO A 181 -14.12 -25.06 -4.66
C PRO A 181 -15.01 -25.10 -5.92
N ALA A 182 -16.34 -25.14 -5.74
CA ALA A 182 -17.27 -25.14 -6.86
C ALA A 182 -17.29 -23.80 -7.62
N ASN A 183 -17.03 -22.68 -6.93
CA ASN A 183 -16.90 -21.37 -7.57
C ASN A 183 -15.58 -21.28 -8.32
N LYS A 184 -14.46 -21.77 -7.73
CA LYS A 184 -13.16 -21.85 -8.40
C LYS A 184 -13.25 -22.56 -9.75
N SER A 185 -13.98 -23.68 -9.81
CA SER A 185 -14.10 -24.48 -11.05
C SER A 185 -14.88 -23.77 -12.17
N LYS A 186 -15.65 -22.75 -11.85
CA LYS A 186 -16.48 -21.97 -12.79
C LYS A 186 -15.83 -20.62 -13.15
N ALA A 187 -14.88 -20.16 -12.35
CA ALA A 187 -14.24 -18.88 -12.55
C ALA A 187 -13.29 -18.90 -13.76
N PRO A 188 -13.02 -17.75 -14.38
CA PRO A 188 -11.95 -17.62 -15.39
C PRO A 188 -10.61 -18.17 -14.89
N ALA A 189 -9.82 -18.78 -15.77
CA ALA A 189 -8.61 -19.48 -15.40
C ALA A 189 -7.60 -18.61 -14.63
N PHE A 190 -7.49 -17.33 -14.96
CA PHE A 190 -6.59 -16.40 -14.30
C PHE A 190 -6.96 -16.15 -12.83
N LEU A 191 -8.26 -16.22 -12.47
CA LEU A 191 -8.73 -16.10 -11.08
C LEU A 191 -8.48 -17.36 -10.23
N SER A 192 -8.17 -18.50 -10.83
CA SER A 192 -7.94 -19.75 -10.08
C SER A 192 -6.90 -19.58 -8.96
N THR A 193 -5.83 -18.85 -9.25
CA THR A 193 -4.76 -18.58 -8.26
C THR A 193 -5.20 -17.65 -7.11
N PHE A 194 -6.27 -16.88 -7.29
CA PHE A 194 -6.85 -16.04 -6.24
C PHE A 194 -7.62 -16.89 -5.22
N PHE A 195 -8.40 -17.88 -5.69
CA PHE A 195 -9.05 -18.85 -4.81
C PHE A 195 -8.05 -19.64 -3.96
N ASP A 196 -6.94 -20.06 -4.57
CA ASP A 196 -5.89 -20.79 -3.83
C ASP A 196 -5.24 -19.89 -2.78
N ALA A 197 -4.93 -18.66 -3.14
CA ALA A 197 -4.33 -17.69 -2.23
C ALA A 197 -5.28 -17.34 -1.08
N ALA A 198 -6.56 -17.09 -1.34
CA ALA A 198 -7.57 -16.84 -0.33
C ALA A 198 -7.64 -18.00 0.67
N SER A 199 -7.81 -19.22 0.16
CA SER A 199 -7.90 -20.43 1.00
C SER A 199 -6.64 -20.66 1.82
N ALA A 200 -5.46 -20.53 1.23
CA ALA A 200 -4.19 -20.73 1.92
C ALA A 200 -3.94 -19.65 3.00
N SER A 201 -4.32 -18.40 2.73
CA SER A 201 -4.11 -17.29 3.66
C SER A 201 -4.99 -17.40 4.90
N VAL A 202 -6.27 -17.78 4.75
CA VAL A 202 -7.20 -17.89 5.89
C VAL A 202 -7.10 -19.22 6.65
N ALA A 203 -6.52 -20.26 6.06
CA ALA A 203 -6.46 -21.61 6.64
C ALA A 203 -5.91 -21.65 8.08
N PRO A 204 -4.78 -21.00 8.42
CA PRO A 204 -4.27 -21.03 9.79
C PRO A 204 -5.21 -20.35 10.79
N TYR A 205 -5.97 -19.33 10.37
CA TYR A 205 -6.96 -18.67 11.22
C TYR A 205 -8.23 -19.52 11.40
N ILE A 206 -8.66 -20.23 10.37
CA ILE A 206 -9.75 -21.22 10.46
C ILE A 206 -9.37 -22.31 11.45
N ALA A 207 -8.19 -22.90 11.31
CA ALA A 207 -7.69 -23.96 12.19
C ALA A 207 -7.58 -23.50 13.65
N ALA A 208 -7.25 -22.23 13.89
CA ALA A 208 -7.16 -21.62 15.22
C ALA A 208 -8.53 -21.13 15.77
N GLY A 209 -9.63 -21.25 15.00
CA GLY A 209 -10.95 -20.72 15.37
C GLY A 209 -11.02 -19.19 15.40
N ARG A 210 -10.10 -18.51 14.68
CA ARG A 210 -9.94 -17.05 14.63
C ARG A 210 -10.41 -16.41 13.32
N PHE A 211 -10.95 -17.16 12.39
CA PHE A 211 -11.63 -16.66 11.20
C PHE A 211 -13.13 -16.54 11.48
N LYS A 212 -13.67 -15.32 11.45
CA LYS A 212 -15.04 -14.99 11.89
C LYS A 212 -15.73 -14.09 10.86
N PRO A 213 -16.28 -14.65 9.78
CA PRO A 213 -17.08 -13.89 8.82
C PRO A 213 -18.27 -13.20 9.50
N PHE A 214 -18.74 -12.11 8.88
CA PHE A 214 -19.86 -11.30 9.38
C PHE A 214 -20.90 -11.04 8.27
N GLN A 215 -22.12 -10.70 8.66
CA GLN A 215 -23.14 -10.22 7.73
C GLN A 215 -22.86 -8.75 7.36
N SER A 216 -23.20 -8.36 6.12
CA SER A 216 -22.96 -7.01 5.62
C SER A 216 -23.74 -5.93 6.40
N ASP A 217 -23.31 -4.66 6.28
CA ASP A 217 -23.94 -3.46 6.86
C ASP A 217 -24.10 -3.49 8.38
N VAL A 218 -23.14 -4.07 9.09
CA VAL A 218 -23.17 -4.22 10.55
C VAL A 218 -22.08 -3.39 11.22
N GLU A 219 -22.36 -2.90 12.40
CA GLU A 219 -21.33 -2.37 13.30
C GLU A 219 -20.52 -3.52 13.90
N LEU A 220 -19.21 -3.53 13.67
CA LEU A 220 -18.30 -4.58 14.13
C LEU A 220 -17.70 -4.27 15.49
N ASP A 221 -17.36 -3.00 15.69
CA ASP A 221 -16.83 -2.42 16.91
C ASP A 221 -17.36 -0.98 17.07
N PRO A 222 -17.33 -0.39 18.26
CA PRO A 222 -17.74 1.00 18.46
C PRO A 222 -17.00 1.95 17.50
N GLY A 223 -17.76 2.55 16.59
CA GLY A 223 -17.24 3.44 15.56
C GLY A 223 -16.62 2.75 14.34
N ILE A 224 -16.73 1.43 14.19
CA ILE A 224 -16.27 0.67 13.01
C ILE A 224 -17.47 -0.07 12.40
N ARG A 225 -17.91 0.39 11.24
CA ARG A 225 -19.06 -0.18 10.53
C ARG A 225 -18.64 -0.78 9.19
N ALA A 226 -19.02 -2.02 8.94
CA ALA A 226 -18.93 -2.62 7.60
C ALA A 226 -20.02 -2.03 6.70
N VAL A 227 -19.66 -1.70 5.46
CA VAL A 227 -20.54 -1.16 4.42
C VAL A 227 -20.42 -2.02 3.17
N ALA A 228 -21.52 -2.58 2.69
CA ALA A 228 -21.51 -3.36 1.46
C ALA A 228 -21.14 -2.46 0.25
N LEU A 229 -20.15 -2.89 -0.51
CA LEU A 229 -19.66 -2.25 -1.73
C LEU A 229 -19.45 -3.30 -2.84
N ASP A 230 -20.42 -4.19 -2.99
CA ASP A 230 -20.36 -5.39 -3.85
C ASP A 230 -20.07 -5.05 -5.31
N GLY A 231 -19.46 -6.00 -6.02
CA GLY A 231 -19.27 -5.95 -7.47
C GLY A 231 -17.85 -6.27 -7.90
N HIS A 232 -16.86 -5.59 -7.36
CA HIS A 232 -15.47 -5.96 -7.56
C HIS A 232 -15.27 -7.43 -7.13
N THR A 233 -15.70 -7.76 -5.93
CA THR A 233 -15.98 -9.13 -5.52
C THR A 233 -17.40 -9.22 -4.97
N PRO A 234 -17.99 -10.43 -4.86
CA PRO A 234 -19.41 -10.59 -4.45
C PRO A 234 -19.71 -10.09 -3.05
N GLY A 235 -18.74 -10.05 -2.16
CA GLY A 235 -18.88 -9.57 -0.78
C GLY A 235 -17.92 -8.45 -0.43
N HIS A 236 -17.45 -7.70 -1.45
CA HIS A 236 -16.55 -6.57 -1.23
C HIS A 236 -17.14 -5.56 -0.24
N THR A 237 -16.37 -5.18 0.75
CA THR A 237 -16.80 -4.41 1.92
C THR A 237 -15.89 -3.22 2.15
N GLY A 238 -16.46 -2.02 2.29
CA GLY A 238 -15.77 -0.87 2.87
C GLY A 238 -15.95 -0.82 4.39
N TYR A 239 -15.07 -0.10 5.06
CA TYR A 239 -15.17 0.11 6.51
C TYR A 239 -15.28 1.60 6.82
N LEU A 240 -16.45 2.00 7.32
CA LEU A 240 -16.67 3.36 7.81
C LEU A 240 -16.18 3.43 9.26
N VAL A 241 -15.13 4.22 9.46
CA VAL A 241 -14.52 4.53 10.75
C VAL A 241 -15.02 5.87 11.21
N GLN A 242 -15.61 5.96 12.39
CA GLN A 242 -16.15 7.19 12.95
C GLN A 242 -15.66 7.44 14.36
N SER A 243 -15.10 8.62 14.60
CA SER A 243 -14.73 9.10 15.93
C SER A 243 -15.24 10.54 16.13
N GLY A 244 -16.27 10.69 16.94
CA GLY A 244 -17.00 11.94 17.07
C GLY A 244 -17.65 12.38 15.76
N ALA A 245 -17.34 13.58 15.28
CA ALA A 245 -17.82 14.11 14.00
C ALA A 245 -16.95 13.71 12.79
N HIS A 246 -15.80 13.07 13.01
CA HIS A 246 -14.84 12.72 11.96
C HIS A 246 -15.13 11.34 11.41
N ARG A 247 -15.04 11.21 10.08
CA ARG A 247 -15.35 9.96 9.38
C ARG A 247 -14.29 9.66 8.32
N LEU A 248 -13.86 8.40 8.28
CA LEU A 248 -12.98 7.83 7.28
C LEU A 248 -13.69 6.61 6.66
N LEU A 249 -13.78 6.55 5.36
CA LEU A 249 -14.20 5.35 4.65
C LEU A 249 -12.96 4.69 4.03
N VAL A 250 -12.57 3.53 4.55
CA VAL A 250 -11.62 2.64 3.88
C VAL A 250 -12.44 1.83 2.89
N TRP A 251 -12.28 2.12 1.60
CA TRP A 251 -13.22 1.65 0.57
C TRP A 251 -12.74 0.47 -0.29
N GLY A 252 -11.56 -0.13 0.05
CA GLY A 252 -10.97 -1.24 -0.73
C GLY A 252 -10.75 -0.87 -2.19
N ASP A 253 -11.27 -1.69 -3.11
CA ASP A 253 -11.04 -1.63 -4.55
C ASP A 253 -12.16 -0.92 -5.32
N ILE A 254 -12.72 0.12 -4.73
CA ILE A 254 -13.65 1.02 -5.44
C ILE A 254 -12.94 1.77 -6.57
N VAL A 255 -11.67 2.13 -6.37
CA VAL A 255 -10.83 2.81 -7.37
C VAL A 255 -9.44 2.19 -7.38
N HIS A 256 -9.04 1.64 -8.54
CA HIS A 256 -7.70 1.11 -8.78
C HIS A 256 -6.75 2.16 -9.34
N VAL A 257 -7.21 2.99 -10.29
CA VAL A 257 -6.43 4.08 -10.88
C VAL A 257 -7.25 5.35 -10.91
N ALA A 258 -6.90 6.29 -10.03
CA ALA A 258 -7.61 7.55 -9.88
C ALA A 258 -7.69 8.37 -11.19
N ALA A 259 -6.60 8.44 -11.95
CA ALA A 259 -6.52 9.16 -13.22
C ALA A 259 -7.62 8.77 -14.22
N ILE A 260 -8.09 7.51 -14.17
CA ILE A 260 -9.10 6.98 -15.09
C ILE A 260 -10.47 6.89 -14.42
N GLN A 261 -10.57 6.18 -13.28
CA GLN A 261 -11.86 5.83 -12.69
C GLN A 261 -12.55 6.99 -11.97
N LEU A 262 -11.83 8.07 -11.62
CA LEU A 262 -12.46 9.30 -11.14
C LEU A 262 -13.00 10.14 -12.30
N GLN A 263 -12.37 10.09 -13.47
CA GLN A 263 -12.86 10.77 -14.68
C GLN A 263 -13.97 9.97 -15.35
N ASN A 264 -13.89 8.64 -15.27
CA ASN A 264 -14.87 7.74 -15.83
C ASN A 264 -15.32 6.71 -14.77
N PRO A 265 -16.29 7.06 -13.89
CA PRO A 265 -16.75 6.16 -12.82
C PRO A 265 -17.42 4.87 -13.31
N THR A 266 -17.66 4.74 -14.63
CA THR A 266 -18.17 3.50 -15.26
C THR A 266 -17.06 2.57 -15.74
N ALA A 267 -15.80 3.00 -15.68
CA ALA A 267 -14.67 2.15 -16.06
C ALA A 267 -14.57 0.94 -15.11
N SER A 268 -14.78 -0.27 -15.63
CA SER A 268 -14.60 -1.55 -14.92
C SER A 268 -13.18 -2.09 -15.11
N VAL A 269 -12.86 -3.12 -14.37
CA VAL A 269 -11.61 -3.87 -14.53
C VAL A 269 -11.94 -5.35 -14.82
N GLU A 270 -11.07 -6.02 -15.58
CA GLU A 270 -11.29 -7.40 -16.04
C GLU A 270 -11.50 -8.41 -14.91
N TYR A 271 -11.08 -8.07 -13.69
CA TYR A 271 -11.24 -8.91 -12.49
C TYR A 271 -12.42 -8.50 -11.60
N ASP A 272 -13.27 -7.55 -12.03
CA ASP A 272 -14.57 -7.32 -11.40
C ASP A 272 -15.47 -8.56 -11.62
N THR A 273 -15.97 -9.14 -10.52
CA THR A 273 -16.87 -10.33 -10.65
C THR A 273 -18.25 -9.97 -11.19
N ASP A 274 -18.71 -8.74 -10.95
CA ASP A 274 -19.89 -8.12 -11.52
C ASP A 274 -19.59 -6.65 -11.82
N ALA A 275 -19.21 -6.37 -13.06
CA ALA A 275 -18.84 -5.04 -13.52
C ALA A 275 -19.96 -4.01 -13.29
N ALA A 276 -21.22 -4.38 -13.52
CA ALA A 276 -22.36 -3.47 -13.33
C ALA A 276 -22.59 -3.14 -11.84
N ALA A 277 -22.43 -4.12 -10.96
CA ALA A 277 -22.48 -3.88 -9.51
C ALA A 277 -21.28 -3.03 -9.05
N ALA A 278 -20.06 -3.33 -9.52
CA ALA A 278 -18.87 -2.54 -9.20
C ALA A 278 -19.00 -1.06 -9.60
N GLN A 279 -19.55 -0.80 -10.80
CA GLN A 279 -19.87 0.56 -11.26
C GLN A 279 -20.90 1.26 -10.36
N ARG A 280 -21.96 0.55 -9.94
CA ARG A 280 -22.96 1.13 -9.01
C ARG A 280 -22.34 1.47 -7.66
N SER A 281 -21.60 0.54 -7.09
CA SER A 281 -20.89 0.72 -5.80
C SER A 281 -19.89 1.88 -5.86
N ARG A 282 -19.11 1.97 -6.95
CA ARG A 282 -18.18 3.08 -7.18
C ARG A 282 -18.88 4.43 -7.22
N ARG A 283 -19.94 4.56 -8.04
CA ARG A 283 -20.70 5.81 -8.13
C ARG A 283 -21.27 6.21 -6.77
N SER A 284 -21.93 5.27 -6.08
CA SER A 284 -22.51 5.52 -4.76
C SER A 284 -21.45 5.95 -3.74
N ALA A 285 -20.30 5.28 -3.70
CA ALA A 285 -19.20 5.61 -2.79
C ALA A 285 -18.60 7.00 -3.09
N LEU A 286 -18.41 7.36 -4.37
CA LEU A 286 -17.88 8.64 -4.80
C LEU A 286 -18.86 9.78 -4.47
N GLU A 287 -20.16 9.62 -4.79
CA GLU A 287 -21.21 10.58 -4.48
C GLU A 287 -21.32 10.83 -2.96
N LEU A 288 -21.34 9.73 -2.19
CA LEU A 288 -21.42 9.81 -0.73
C LEU A 288 -20.18 10.49 -0.14
N ALA A 289 -18.98 10.09 -0.58
CA ALA A 289 -17.73 10.67 -0.12
C ALA A 289 -17.63 12.16 -0.41
N ALA A 290 -18.03 12.60 -1.60
CA ALA A 290 -18.03 14.01 -1.99
C ALA A 290 -19.06 14.83 -1.20
N ARG A 291 -20.30 14.31 -1.07
CA ARG A 291 -21.39 14.99 -0.36
C ARG A 291 -21.13 15.12 1.14
N GLU A 292 -20.73 14.03 1.77
CA GLU A 292 -20.51 13.95 3.22
C GLU A 292 -19.10 14.39 3.61
N ARG A 293 -18.23 14.64 2.63
CA ARG A 293 -16.83 15.05 2.81
C ARG A 293 -16.01 14.06 3.65
N TYR A 294 -16.30 12.77 3.50
CA TYR A 294 -15.52 11.74 4.19
C TYR A 294 -14.05 11.83 3.82
N LEU A 295 -13.18 11.57 4.79
CA LEU A 295 -11.83 11.15 4.48
C LEU A 295 -11.89 9.75 3.86
N ILE A 296 -11.06 9.49 2.87
CA ILE A 296 -10.97 8.20 2.19
C ILE A 296 -9.63 7.56 2.49
N GLY A 297 -9.66 6.26 2.79
CA GLY A 297 -8.52 5.37 2.76
C GLY A 297 -8.62 4.47 1.53
N ALA A 298 -7.73 4.69 0.55
CA ALA A 298 -7.76 4.02 -0.74
C ALA A 298 -6.63 3.00 -0.87
N ALA A 299 -6.95 1.77 -1.22
CA ALA A 299 -5.99 0.68 -1.32
C ALA A 299 -4.94 0.92 -2.42
N HIS A 300 -5.33 1.47 -3.58
CA HIS A 300 -4.47 1.55 -4.76
C HIS A 300 -4.11 2.97 -5.21
N ILE A 301 -4.67 4.00 -4.60
CA ILE A 301 -4.22 5.39 -4.83
C ILE A 301 -2.85 5.57 -4.19
N ALA A 302 -2.01 6.40 -4.82
CA ALA A 302 -0.63 6.66 -4.39
C ALA A 302 -0.52 6.86 -2.86
N PHE A 303 0.44 6.17 -2.25
CA PHE A 303 0.68 6.26 -0.80
C PHE A 303 0.78 7.74 -0.33
N PRO A 304 0.13 8.11 0.79
CA PRO A 304 -0.47 7.27 1.82
C PRO A 304 -1.90 6.79 1.52
N GLY A 305 -2.48 7.07 0.35
CA GLY A 305 -3.85 6.70 -0.01
C GLY A 305 -4.92 7.39 0.83
N LEU A 306 -4.59 8.50 1.49
CA LEU A 306 -5.49 9.29 2.32
C LEU A 306 -5.85 10.61 1.61
N GLY A 307 -7.12 10.93 1.51
CA GLY A 307 -7.59 12.14 0.85
C GLY A 307 -9.11 12.29 0.85
N HIS A 308 -9.60 13.26 0.10
CA HIS A 308 -11.02 13.53 -0.08
C HIS A 308 -11.40 13.45 -1.55
N ILE A 309 -12.66 13.15 -1.79
CA ILE A 309 -13.26 13.23 -3.12
C ILE A 309 -13.96 14.57 -3.27
N ARG A 310 -13.66 15.27 -4.37
CA ARG A 310 -14.36 16.49 -4.77
C ARG A 310 -15.09 16.22 -6.07
N GLN A 311 -16.40 16.48 -6.09
CA GLN A 311 -17.18 16.40 -7.32
C GLN A 311 -16.82 17.54 -8.27
N ASN A 312 -16.66 17.23 -9.55
CA ASN A 312 -16.34 18.16 -10.61
C ASN A 312 -17.26 17.87 -11.82
N GLY A 313 -18.44 18.45 -11.83
CA GLY A 313 -19.48 18.09 -12.81
C GLY A 313 -19.89 16.62 -12.70
N ASN A 314 -19.67 15.86 -13.75
CA ASN A 314 -19.95 14.41 -13.80
C ASN A 314 -18.72 13.55 -13.42
N THR A 315 -17.60 14.17 -13.10
CA THR A 315 -16.35 13.53 -12.73
C THR A 315 -15.99 13.84 -11.29
N TYR A 316 -14.88 13.29 -10.82
CA TYR A 316 -14.36 13.51 -9.47
C TYR A 316 -12.88 13.81 -9.49
N ASP A 317 -12.42 14.57 -8.50
CA ASP A 317 -11.01 14.85 -8.27
C ASP A 317 -10.57 14.24 -6.93
N TRP A 318 -9.35 13.74 -6.90
CA TRP A 318 -8.69 13.36 -5.67
C TRP A 318 -7.97 14.54 -5.05
N ALA A 319 -8.30 14.84 -3.80
CA ALA A 319 -7.63 15.86 -2.99
C ALA A 319 -6.86 15.16 -1.85
N PRO A 320 -5.54 14.89 -2.01
CA PRO A 320 -4.77 14.20 -0.98
C PRO A 320 -4.68 15.04 0.29
N VAL A 321 -4.54 14.39 1.44
CA VAL A 321 -4.23 15.09 2.71
C VAL A 321 -2.87 15.79 2.62
N ASN A 322 -2.74 16.92 3.30
CA ASN A 322 -1.44 17.56 3.45
C ASN A 322 -0.54 16.70 4.36
N TYR A 323 0.77 16.70 4.06
CA TYR A 323 1.72 16.07 4.96
C TYR A 323 1.87 16.89 6.24
N GLU A 324 1.71 16.22 7.37
CA GLU A 324 1.97 16.79 8.70
C GLU A 324 3.13 16.00 9.35
N ALA A 325 4.16 16.73 9.79
CA ALA A 325 5.34 16.09 10.39
C ALA A 325 5.04 15.48 11.77
N ALA A 326 4.03 15.98 12.45
CA ALA A 326 3.50 15.42 13.68
C ALA A 326 1.97 15.49 13.61
N PRO A 327 1.23 14.40 13.94
CA PRO A 327 -0.22 14.46 14.01
C PRO A 327 -0.66 15.53 15.01
N ALA A 328 -1.70 16.26 14.68
CA ALA A 328 -2.35 17.19 15.64
C ALA A 328 -2.77 16.40 16.89
N GLN A 329 -2.54 16.99 18.07
CA GLN A 329 -2.97 16.41 19.35
C GLN A 329 -4.47 16.59 19.55
#